data_833624a9c9030c9433995df917136ac7
#
_entry.id   833624a9c9030c9433995df917136ac7
#
_cell.length_a   1.000
_cell.length_b   1.000
_cell.length_c   1.000
_cell.angle_alpha   90.00
_cell.angle_beta   90.00
_cell.angle_gamma   90.00
#
_symmetry.space_group_name_H-M   'P 1'
#
loop_
_entity.id
_entity.type
_entity.pdbx_description
1 polymer ?
#
loop_
_entity_poly.entity_id
_entity_poly.type
_entity_poly.pdbx_seq_one_letter_code
_entity_poly.pdbx_strand_id
1 'polypeptide(L)'
;MRIIIKGHSGFKVDENLYSYIQEKIQRLDKFVKEPAVCEVTFSQKEGPKRGLDKDVRINLTMADIKNPIHAQARTDEFLASIDIAYKKLEVEVQTFKEKNIGSRFPKKYYEAKLEEKEEGEI
;
A
#
# COMPACT_ATOMS: atom_id res chain seq x y z
N MET A 1 0.22 -9.11 10.11
CA MET A 1 0.91 -7.86 9.69
C MET A 1 0.78 -6.81 10.78
N ARG A 2 1.88 -6.20 11.14
CA ARG A 2 1.88 -5.08 12.09
C ARG A 2 1.71 -3.77 11.33
N ILE A 3 0.79 -2.93 11.77
CA ILE A 3 0.51 -1.64 11.13
C ILE A 3 0.95 -0.52 12.06
N ILE A 4 1.82 0.37 11.56
CA ILE A 4 2.30 1.53 12.29
C ILE A 4 1.85 2.76 11.53
N ILE A 5 1.10 3.64 12.20
CA ILE A 5 0.58 4.87 11.59
C ILE A 5 1.10 6.05 12.39
N LYS A 6 1.76 6.98 11.70
CA LYS A 6 2.37 8.14 12.36
C LYS A 6 2.25 9.41 11.53
N GLY A 7 2.34 10.56 12.21
CA GLY A 7 2.46 11.86 11.58
C GLY A 7 3.90 12.34 11.59
N HIS A 8 4.31 13.06 10.57
CA HIS A 8 5.66 13.63 10.45
C HIS A 8 5.63 15.13 10.69
N SER A 9 6.70 15.67 11.27
CA SER A 9 6.86 17.11 11.53
C SER A 9 5.73 17.72 12.36
N GLY A 10 5.32 17.03 13.41
CA GLY A 10 4.30 17.54 14.33
C GLY A 10 2.86 17.36 13.87
N PHE A 11 2.64 16.77 12.69
CA PHE A 11 1.30 16.48 12.24
C PHE A 11 0.67 15.37 13.09
N LYS A 12 -0.56 15.60 13.56
CA LYS A 12 -1.29 14.61 14.35
C LYS A 12 -2.34 13.94 13.47
N VAL A 13 -2.29 12.61 13.42
CA VAL A 13 -3.26 11.82 12.68
C VAL A 13 -4.54 11.73 13.50
N ASP A 14 -5.66 12.22 12.97
CA ASP A 14 -6.94 12.12 13.68
C ASP A 14 -7.51 10.70 13.59
N GLU A 15 -8.50 10.42 14.42
CA GLU A 15 -9.11 9.10 14.50
C GLU A 15 -9.76 8.65 13.20
N ASN A 16 -10.35 9.57 12.45
CA ASN A 16 -11.00 9.24 11.18
C ASN A 16 -9.98 8.80 10.14
N LEU A 17 -8.86 9.51 10.03
CA LEU A 17 -7.77 9.13 9.12
C LEU A 17 -7.15 7.81 9.55
N TYR A 18 -6.92 7.65 10.86
CA TYR A 18 -6.35 6.42 11.41
C TYR A 18 -7.21 5.21 11.06
N SER A 19 -8.50 5.28 11.36
CA SER A 19 -9.42 4.19 11.09
C SER A 19 -9.55 3.88 9.61
N TYR A 20 -9.60 4.92 8.79
CA TYR A 20 -9.75 4.76 7.34
C TYR A 20 -8.57 4.03 6.72
N ILE A 21 -7.33 4.46 7.04
CA ILE A 21 -6.15 3.81 6.50
C ILE A 21 -5.96 2.40 7.06
N GLN A 22 -6.27 2.22 8.34
CA GLN A 22 -6.14 0.91 8.98
C GLN A 22 -7.05 -0.13 8.32
N GLU A 23 -8.30 0.22 8.05
CA GLU A 23 -9.22 -0.66 7.35
C GLU A 23 -8.72 -1.05 5.96
N LYS A 24 -8.19 -0.08 5.23
CA LYS A 24 -7.67 -0.37 3.89
C LYS A 24 -6.46 -1.30 3.94
N ILE A 25 -5.51 -1.03 4.83
CA ILE A 25 -4.29 -1.84 4.93
C ILE A 25 -4.63 -3.26 5.37
N GLN A 26 -5.60 -3.44 6.27
CA GLN A 26 -6.01 -4.77 6.71
C GLN A 26 -6.50 -5.65 5.56
N ARG A 27 -7.02 -5.07 4.49
CA ARG A 27 -7.43 -5.82 3.31
C ARG A 27 -6.27 -6.51 2.60
N LEU A 28 -5.04 -6.02 2.81
CA LEU A 28 -3.84 -6.61 2.23
C LEU A 28 -3.29 -7.77 3.05
N ASP A 29 -3.76 -7.95 4.28
CA ASP A 29 -3.20 -8.95 5.19
C ASP A 29 -3.18 -10.37 4.59
N LYS A 30 -4.19 -10.70 3.84
CA LYS A 30 -4.29 -12.02 3.17
C LYS A 30 -3.25 -12.22 2.06
N PHE A 31 -2.65 -11.16 1.55
CA PHE A 31 -1.63 -11.22 0.50
C PHE A 31 -0.21 -11.06 1.03
N VAL A 32 -0.07 -10.77 2.31
CA VAL A 32 1.20 -10.42 2.93
C VAL A 32 1.75 -11.61 3.70
N LYS A 33 3.04 -11.89 3.55
CA LYS A 33 3.69 -13.00 4.21
C LYS A 33 4.33 -12.53 5.52
N GLU A 34 3.93 -13.14 6.62
CA GLU A 34 4.50 -12.83 7.94
C GLU A 34 5.93 -13.34 8.10
N PRO A 35 6.78 -12.65 8.83
CA PRO A 35 6.52 -11.39 9.52
C PRO A 35 6.46 -10.21 8.56
N ALA A 36 5.53 -9.29 8.81
CA ALA A 36 5.34 -8.12 7.96
C ALA A 36 5.04 -6.88 8.78
N VAL A 37 5.54 -5.74 8.31
CA VAL A 37 5.28 -4.44 8.92
C VAL A 37 4.88 -3.46 7.83
N CYS A 38 3.74 -2.79 8.03
CA CYS A 38 3.28 -1.74 7.14
C CYS A 38 3.34 -0.42 7.91
N GLU A 39 4.18 0.50 7.46
CA GLU A 39 4.35 1.80 8.08
C GLU A 39 3.73 2.88 7.23
N VAL A 40 2.80 3.65 7.80
CA VAL A 40 2.11 4.72 7.09
C VAL A 40 2.51 6.05 7.74
N THR A 41 2.95 7.00 6.93
CA THR A 41 3.37 8.32 7.39
C THR A 41 2.53 9.39 6.71
N PHE A 42 1.93 10.24 7.53
CA PHE A 42 1.16 11.39 7.07
C PHE A 42 1.97 12.67 7.27
N SER A 43 2.01 13.53 6.26
CA SER A 43 2.65 14.83 6.41
C SER A 43 1.92 15.89 5.59
N GLN A 44 2.11 17.15 5.98
CA GLN A 44 1.62 18.30 5.22
C GLN A 44 2.82 19.11 4.79
N LYS A 45 2.89 19.44 3.52
CA LYS A 45 3.99 20.20 2.95
C LYS A 45 3.44 21.37 2.12
N GLU A 46 4.12 22.51 2.17
CA GLU A 46 3.75 23.62 1.32
C GLU A 46 3.90 23.22 -0.15
N GLY A 47 2.80 23.39 -0.88
CA GLY A 47 2.78 23.11 -2.30
C GLY A 47 2.91 24.37 -3.13
N PRO A 48 3.12 24.24 -4.44
CA PRO A 48 3.33 25.38 -5.33
C PRO A 48 2.10 26.27 -5.51
N LYS A 49 0.92 25.83 -5.09
CA LYS A 49 -0.34 26.56 -5.25
C LYS A 49 -0.87 27.17 -3.95
N ARG A 50 -0.01 27.58 -3.05
CA ARG A 50 -0.38 28.22 -1.78
C ARG A 50 -1.32 27.38 -0.90
N GLY A 51 -1.11 26.10 -0.80
CA GLY A 51 -1.83 25.23 0.09
C GLY A 51 -0.90 24.21 0.68
N LEU A 52 -1.35 23.54 1.72
CA LEU A 52 -0.59 22.42 2.26
C LEU A 52 -0.98 21.16 1.50
N ASP A 53 -0.01 20.58 0.82
CA ASP A 53 -0.22 19.28 0.19
C ASP A 53 -0.29 18.20 1.26
N LYS A 54 -1.25 17.29 1.11
CA LYS A 54 -1.46 16.18 2.03
C LYS A 54 -0.72 14.97 1.48
N ASP A 55 0.40 14.63 2.09
CA ASP A 55 1.28 13.56 1.66
C ASP A 55 1.06 12.31 2.50
N VAL A 56 0.88 11.17 1.83
CA VAL A 56 0.74 9.87 2.48
C VAL A 56 1.78 8.92 1.88
N ARG A 57 2.62 8.37 2.75
CA ARG A 57 3.64 7.38 2.37
C ARG A 57 3.34 6.07 3.06
N ILE A 58 3.41 4.98 2.31
CA ILE A 58 3.21 3.64 2.84
C ILE A 58 4.42 2.80 2.50
N ASN A 59 5.05 2.21 3.52
CA ASN A 59 6.17 1.31 3.35
C ASN A 59 5.78 -0.06 3.89
N LEU A 60 5.86 -1.07 3.06
CA LEU A 60 5.54 -2.44 3.44
C LEU A 60 6.80 -3.30 3.39
N THR A 61 7.14 -3.88 4.53
CA THR A 61 8.22 -4.86 4.64
C THR A 61 7.59 -6.19 5.01
N MET A 62 7.96 -7.26 4.32
CA MET A 62 7.45 -8.59 4.62
C MET A 62 8.54 -9.64 4.42
N ALA A 63 8.27 -10.86 4.90
CA ALA A 63 9.19 -11.97 4.75
C ALA A 63 9.51 -12.20 3.27
N ASP A 64 10.75 -12.59 3.00
CA ASP A 64 11.24 -12.96 1.66
C ASP A 64 11.35 -11.83 0.66
N ILE A 65 11.13 -10.57 1.05
CA ILE A 65 11.43 -9.44 0.17
C ILE A 65 12.70 -8.74 0.64
N LYS A 66 13.54 -8.39 -0.30
CA LYS A 66 14.83 -7.76 -0.01
C LYS A 66 14.68 -6.27 0.30
N ASN A 67 13.82 -5.58 -0.45
CA ASN A 67 13.59 -4.16 -0.29
C ASN A 67 12.12 -3.89 0.04
N PRO A 68 11.82 -2.92 0.91
CA PRO A 68 10.43 -2.57 1.19
C PRO A 68 9.68 -2.14 -0.07
N ILE A 69 8.39 -2.41 -0.08
CA ILE A 69 7.50 -1.91 -1.13
C ILE A 69 7.02 -0.54 -0.70
N HIS A 70 7.19 0.45 -1.57
CA HIS A 70 6.83 1.84 -1.27
C HIS A 70 5.67 2.31 -2.13
N ALA A 71 4.78 3.10 -1.52
CA ALA A 71 3.75 3.81 -2.25
C ALA A 71 3.60 5.19 -1.63
N GLN A 72 3.39 6.20 -2.46
CA GLN A 72 3.25 7.58 -2.01
C GLN A 72 2.25 8.31 -2.89
N ALA A 73 1.45 9.17 -2.26
CA ALA A 73 0.55 10.06 -2.98
C ALA A 73 0.47 11.40 -2.27
N ARG A 74 0.32 12.45 -3.05
CA ARG A 74 0.20 13.81 -2.56
C ARG A 74 -0.94 14.49 -3.28
N THR A 75 -1.95 14.93 -2.53
CA THR A 75 -3.10 15.65 -3.06
C THR A 75 -3.48 16.77 -2.09
N ASP A 76 -4.57 17.46 -2.37
CA ASP A 76 -5.11 18.49 -1.48
C ASP A 76 -5.96 17.91 -0.33
N GLU A 77 -6.24 16.61 -0.34
CA GLU A 77 -7.03 15.95 0.70
C GLU A 77 -6.40 14.62 1.10
N PHE A 78 -6.36 14.35 2.42
CA PHE A 78 -5.78 13.10 2.91
C PHE A 78 -6.54 11.86 2.44
N LEU A 79 -7.86 11.91 2.40
CA LEU A 79 -8.64 10.75 1.94
C LEU A 79 -8.30 10.37 0.51
N ALA A 80 -8.14 11.36 -0.37
CA ALA A 80 -7.72 11.11 -1.74
C ALA A 80 -6.29 10.57 -1.81
N SER A 81 -5.38 11.13 -1.01
CA SER A 81 -3.99 10.65 -0.95
C SER A 81 -3.92 9.20 -0.46
N ILE A 82 -4.71 8.86 0.55
CA ILE A 82 -4.80 7.49 1.07
C ILE A 82 -5.26 6.53 -0.03
N ASP A 83 -6.33 6.87 -0.74
CA ASP A 83 -6.87 6.01 -1.79
C ASP A 83 -5.86 5.75 -2.91
N ILE A 84 -5.16 6.79 -3.32
CA ILE A 84 -4.16 6.67 -4.39
C ILE A 84 -2.96 5.87 -3.92
N ALA A 85 -2.42 6.17 -2.73
CA ALA A 85 -1.28 5.46 -2.18
C ALA A 85 -1.60 3.98 -1.95
N TYR A 86 -2.78 3.69 -1.40
CA TYR A 86 -3.23 2.32 -1.20
C TYR A 86 -3.34 1.55 -2.51
N LYS A 87 -3.92 2.18 -3.54
CA LYS A 87 -4.06 1.53 -4.84
C LYS A 87 -2.71 1.20 -5.46
N LYS A 88 -1.75 2.09 -5.34
CA LYS A 88 -0.37 1.84 -5.79
C LYS A 88 0.26 0.68 -5.03
N LEU A 89 0.07 0.65 -3.71
CA LEU A 89 0.58 -0.43 -2.87
C LEU A 89 -0.03 -1.77 -3.25
N GLU A 90 -1.34 -1.79 -3.42
CA GLU A 90 -2.08 -3.01 -3.80
C GLU A 90 -1.55 -3.59 -5.11
N VAL A 91 -1.35 -2.74 -6.12
CA VAL A 91 -0.82 -3.17 -7.42
C VAL A 91 0.58 -3.76 -7.26
N GLU A 92 1.45 -3.11 -6.50
CA GLU A 92 2.82 -3.61 -6.28
C GLU A 92 2.86 -4.92 -5.50
N VAL A 93 2.01 -5.07 -4.50
CA VAL A 93 1.91 -6.32 -3.73
C VAL A 93 1.45 -7.46 -4.63
N GLN A 94 0.44 -7.22 -5.46
CA GLN A 94 -0.05 -8.22 -6.39
C GLN A 94 1.00 -8.58 -7.43
N THR A 95 1.71 -7.60 -7.96
CA THR A 95 2.80 -7.83 -8.92
C THR A 95 3.90 -8.67 -8.30
N PHE A 96 4.29 -8.36 -7.08
CA PHE A 96 5.30 -9.14 -6.36
C PHE A 96 4.87 -10.60 -6.18
N LYS A 97 3.63 -10.80 -5.78
CA LYS A 97 3.06 -12.15 -5.58
C LYS A 97 3.05 -12.95 -6.88
N GLU A 98 2.66 -12.32 -7.97
CA GLU A 98 2.65 -12.96 -9.29
C GLU A 98 4.05 -13.37 -9.73
N LYS A 99 5.05 -12.51 -9.52
CA LYS A 99 6.45 -12.82 -9.83
C LYS A 99 6.95 -14.02 -9.03
N ASN A 100 6.61 -14.09 -7.76
CA ASN A 100 7.01 -15.22 -6.92
C ASN A 100 6.35 -16.53 -7.34
N ILE A 101 5.07 -16.48 -7.69
CA ILE A 101 4.37 -17.64 -8.24
C ILE A 101 5.01 -18.07 -9.54
N GLY A 102 5.31 -17.13 -10.44
CA GLY A 102 5.96 -17.40 -11.71
C GLY A 102 7.32 -18.04 -11.60
N SER A 103 8.07 -17.75 -10.53
CA SER A 103 9.39 -18.35 -10.30
C SER A 103 9.31 -19.77 -9.73
N ARG A 104 8.18 -20.16 -9.13
CA ARG A 104 7.99 -21.48 -8.51
C ARG A 104 7.25 -22.48 -9.38
N PHE A 105 6.45 -22.02 -10.31
CA PHE A 105 5.58 -22.86 -11.12
C PHE A 105 5.86 -22.71 -12.61
N PRO A 106 5.51 -23.71 -13.42
CA PRO A 106 5.63 -23.58 -14.87
C PRO A 106 4.83 -22.39 -15.39
N LYS A 107 5.31 -21.82 -16.47
CA LYS A 107 4.67 -20.66 -17.11
C LYS A 107 3.18 -20.90 -17.39
N LYS A 108 2.83 -22.10 -17.81
CA LYS A 108 1.45 -22.48 -18.09
C LYS A 108 0.54 -22.33 -16.87
N TYR A 109 1.03 -22.71 -15.68
CA TYR A 109 0.29 -22.56 -14.44
C TYR A 109 0.08 -21.07 -14.10
N TYR A 110 1.12 -20.28 -14.29
CA TYR A 110 1.07 -18.85 -14.04
C TYR A 110 0.06 -18.15 -14.93
N GLU A 111 0.03 -18.49 -16.20
CA GLU A 111 -0.95 -17.93 -17.15
C GLU A 111 -2.39 -18.27 -16.75
N ALA A 112 -2.64 -19.51 -16.31
CA ALA A 112 -3.96 -19.91 -15.83
C ALA A 112 -4.39 -19.11 -14.60
N LYS A 113 -3.46 -18.83 -13.69
CA LYS A 113 -3.75 -18.03 -12.51
C LYS A 113 -4.09 -16.58 -12.84
N LEU A 114 -3.42 -16.00 -13.82
CA LEU A 114 -3.73 -14.65 -14.29
C LEU A 114 -5.11 -14.56 -14.91
N GLU A 115 -5.49 -15.55 -15.71
CA GLU A 115 -6.81 -15.62 -16.32
C GLU A 115 -7.92 -15.70 -15.26
N GLU A 116 -7.76 -16.55 -14.24
CA GLU A 116 -8.70 -16.64 -13.13
C GLU A 116 -8.86 -15.30 -12.41
N LYS A 117 -7.76 -14.60 -12.21
CA LYS A 117 -7.76 -13.31 -11.53
C LYS A 117 -8.50 -12.25 -12.34
N GLU A 118 -8.27 -12.20 -13.64
CA GLU A 118 -8.96 -11.27 -14.52
C GLU A 118 -10.46 -11.53 -14.56
N GLU A 119 -10.87 -12.77 -14.62
CA GLU A 119 -12.28 -13.16 -14.57
C GLU A 119 -12.91 -12.80 -13.23
N GLY A 120 -12.18 -12.92 -12.15
CA GLY A 120 -12.67 -12.59 -10.82
C GLY A 120 -12.85 -11.11 -10.57
N GLU A 121 -12.27 -10.24 -11.40
CA GLU A 121 -12.38 -8.80 -11.27
C GLU A 121 -13.58 -8.20 -12.03
N ILE A 122 -14.26 -8.98 -12.80
CA ILE A 122 -15.46 -8.58 -13.55
C ILE A 122 -16.74 -8.74 -12.68
#